data_984acc37b614e02db613a05628c79762
#
_entry.id   984acc37b614e02db613a05628c79762
#
_cell.length_a   1.000
_cell.length_b   1.000
_cell.length_c   1.000
_cell.angle_alpha   90.00
_cell.angle_beta   90.00
_cell.angle_gamma   90.00
#
_symmetry.space_group_name_H-M   'P 1'
#
loop_
_entity.id
_entity.type
_entity.pdbx_description
1 polymer ?
#
loop_
_entity_poly.entity_id
_entity_poly.type
_entity_poly.pdbx_seq_one_letter_code
_entity_poly.pdbx_strand_id
1 'polypeptide(L)'
;RKLVNVGIITFIIATSSLLFFIPKEIFTADRWIIIDLFWDSVSNGLYPYAEKTSIGNYPGAMPFYFLLCYPFYCIREIGFITVISIALLAFHFKRKSVQSYSLFFILSISSLCIYWEIFSRSTILINAVLFTLFLLYLERFRTFSTRQLIWSAVIGGLLFSIRNVFVLPLIVWGLYQLFQEKTSPKKIFLWGFVFLLSFAITF
;
A
#
# COMPACT_ATOMS: atom_id res chain seq x y z
N ARG A 1 10.10 24.67 7.41
CA ARG A 1 9.88 23.75 6.29
C ARG A 1 11.17 23.16 5.74
N LYS A 2 12.23 23.97 5.49
CA LYS A 2 13.55 23.48 5.03
C LYS A 2 14.16 22.46 6.00
N LEU A 3 14.17 22.76 7.29
CA LEU A 3 14.70 21.87 8.34
C LEU A 3 13.97 20.51 8.37
N VAL A 4 12.63 20.52 8.28
CA VAL A 4 11.82 19.30 8.25
C VAL A 4 12.10 18.48 6.98
N ASN A 5 12.30 19.13 5.81
CA ASN A 5 12.70 18.45 4.60
C ASN A 5 14.05 17.71 4.78
N VAL A 6 15.05 18.42 5.34
CA VAL A 6 16.36 17.80 5.62
C VAL A 6 16.20 16.62 6.59
N GLY A 7 15.45 16.82 7.67
CA GLY A 7 15.19 15.76 8.66
C GLY A 7 14.54 14.50 8.05
N ILE A 8 13.49 14.67 7.21
CA ILE A 8 12.82 13.53 6.55
C ILE A 8 13.76 12.85 5.54
N ILE A 9 14.52 13.61 4.76
CA ILE A 9 15.48 13.03 3.81
C ILE A 9 16.55 12.25 4.57
N THR A 10 17.09 12.81 5.64
CA THR A 10 18.07 12.13 6.50
C THR A 10 17.48 10.85 7.11
N PHE A 11 16.24 10.92 7.61
CA PHE A 11 15.54 9.75 8.15
C PHE A 11 15.37 8.64 7.10
N ILE A 12 14.94 8.99 5.88
CA ILE A 12 14.79 8.05 4.76
C ILE A 12 16.13 7.41 4.39
N ILE A 13 17.18 8.22 4.25
CA ILE A 13 18.53 7.71 3.92
C ILE A 13 19.04 6.81 5.03
N ALA A 14 18.94 7.24 6.29
CA ALA A 14 19.41 6.46 7.44
C ALA A 14 18.69 5.11 7.55
N THR A 15 17.35 5.10 7.46
CA THR A 15 16.57 3.86 7.54
C THR A 15 16.84 2.95 6.34
N SER A 16 16.98 3.49 5.13
CA SER A 16 17.37 2.72 3.94
C SER A 16 18.76 2.10 4.09
N SER A 17 19.72 2.85 4.63
CA SER A 17 21.08 2.33 4.87
C SER A 17 21.08 1.22 5.92
N LEU A 18 20.32 1.39 7.01
CA LEU A 18 20.21 0.39 8.07
C LEU A 18 19.66 -0.95 7.59
N LEU A 19 18.81 -0.96 6.55
CA LEU A 19 18.27 -2.20 5.96
C LEU A 19 19.40 -3.11 5.41
N PHE A 20 20.52 -2.55 4.95
CA PHE A 20 21.65 -3.34 4.48
C PHE A 20 22.51 -3.91 5.61
N PHE A 21 22.46 -3.31 6.82
CA PHE A 21 23.27 -3.77 7.96
C PHE A 21 22.50 -4.71 8.88
N ILE A 22 21.17 -4.67 8.87
CA ILE A 22 20.32 -5.50 9.73
C ILE A 22 19.84 -6.71 8.93
N PRO A 23 20.34 -7.93 9.23
CA PRO A 23 19.88 -9.15 8.56
C PRO A 23 18.36 -9.32 8.69
N LYS A 24 17.70 -9.69 7.60
CA LYS A 24 16.24 -9.86 7.56
C LYS A 24 15.76 -11.02 8.43
N GLU A 25 16.62 -11.99 8.68
CA GLU A 25 16.38 -13.20 9.46
C GLU A 25 16.22 -12.94 10.96
N ILE A 26 16.72 -11.79 11.47
CA ILE A 26 16.54 -11.39 12.88
C ILE A 26 15.05 -11.18 13.20
N PHE A 27 14.31 -10.67 12.23
CA PHE A 27 12.88 -10.44 12.37
C PHE A 27 12.14 -11.49 11.54
N THR A 28 11.76 -12.60 12.17
CA THR A 28 11.02 -13.72 11.54
C THR A 28 9.56 -13.33 11.24
N ALA A 29 9.37 -12.26 10.49
CA ALA A 29 8.08 -11.86 10.00
C ALA A 29 7.78 -12.58 8.69
N ASP A 30 6.65 -13.28 8.62
CA ASP A 30 6.22 -14.07 7.48
C ASP A 30 6.06 -13.26 6.18
N ARG A 31 6.02 -11.95 6.28
CA ARG A 31 5.62 -11.04 5.20
C ARG A 31 6.61 -10.95 4.05
N TRP A 32 7.89 -10.86 4.34
CA TRP A 32 8.93 -10.88 3.30
C TRP A 32 9.17 -12.29 2.77
N ILE A 33 9.07 -13.31 3.64
CA ILE A 33 9.23 -14.72 3.29
C ILE A 33 8.18 -15.13 2.26
N ILE A 34 6.92 -14.72 2.45
CA ILE A 34 5.82 -14.99 1.50
C ILE A 34 6.12 -14.40 0.11
N ILE A 35 6.71 -13.21 0.04
CA ILE A 35 7.03 -12.56 -1.23
C ILE A 35 8.17 -13.29 -1.95
N ASP A 36 9.22 -13.63 -1.22
CA ASP A 36 10.34 -14.41 -1.76
C ASP A 36 9.84 -15.78 -2.25
N LEU A 37 9.08 -16.52 -1.43
CA LEU A 37 8.50 -17.81 -1.79
C LEU A 37 7.63 -17.73 -3.06
N PHE A 38 6.75 -16.74 -3.13
CA PHE A 38 5.85 -16.57 -4.27
C PHE A 38 6.63 -16.42 -5.57
N TRP A 39 7.61 -15.50 -5.60
CA TRP A 39 8.37 -15.23 -6.82
C TRP A 39 9.39 -16.31 -7.15
N ASP A 40 9.97 -16.97 -6.15
CA ASP A 40 10.83 -18.13 -6.35
C ASP A 40 10.02 -19.30 -6.95
N SER A 41 8.80 -19.56 -6.48
CA SER A 41 7.89 -20.58 -7.06
C SER A 41 7.54 -20.23 -8.51
N VAL A 42 7.15 -18.99 -8.80
CA VAL A 42 6.86 -18.54 -10.18
C VAL A 42 8.08 -18.72 -11.08
N SER A 43 9.27 -18.38 -10.61
CA SER A 43 10.52 -18.50 -11.39
C SER A 43 10.86 -19.96 -11.72
N ASN A 44 10.46 -20.89 -10.86
CA ASN A 44 10.67 -22.34 -11.03
C ASN A 44 9.50 -23.01 -11.76
N GLY A 45 8.49 -22.27 -12.25
CA GLY A 45 7.32 -22.82 -12.93
C GLY A 45 6.36 -23.58 -12.02
N LEU A 46 6.43 -23.34 -10.70
CA LEU A 46 5.56 -23.96 -9.70
C LEU A 46 4.36 -23.05 -9.40
N TYR A 47 3.29 -23.66 -8.90
CA TYR A 47 2.11 -22.91 -8.50
C TYR A 47 2.38 -22.15 -7.18
N PRO A 48 2.45 -20.81 -7.17
CA PRO A 48 3.01 -20.05 -6.05
C PRO A 48 2.17 -20.09 -4.76
N TYR A 49 0.91 -20.53 -4.83
CA TYR A 49 0.04 -20.65 -3.65
C TYR A 49 0.02 -22.06 -3.04
N ALA A 50 0.73 -23.05 -3.62
CA ALA A 50 0.77 -24.41 -3.13
C ALA A 50 1.78 -24.62 -2.00
N GLU A 51 2.82 -23.78 -1.93
CA GLU A 51 3.91 -23.96 -0.99
C GLU A 51 3.68 -23.19 0.31
N LYS A 52 4.18 -23.75 1.42
CA LYS A 52 4.17 -23.12 2.75
C LYS A 52 5.48 -22.41 3.00
N THR A 53 5.40 -21.28 3.69
CA THR A 53 6.58 -20.62 4.25
C THR A 53 7.25 -21.50 5.31
N SER A 54 8.47 -21.16 5.69
CA SER A 54 9.19 -21.81 6.79
C SER A 54 8.45 -21.74 8.14
N ILE A 55 7.48 -20.83 8.27
CA ILE A 55 6.64 -20.65 9.46
C ILE A 55 5.31 -21.43 9.33
N GLY A 56 5.05 -22.07 8.18
CA GLY A 56 3.90 -22.93 7.96
C GLY A 56 2.69 -22.26 7.32
N ASN A 57 2.77 -20.98 6.93
CA ASN A 57 1.67 -20.24 6.31
C ASN A 57 1.72 -20.34 4.78
N TYR A 58 0.54 -20.37 4.16
CA TYR A 58 0.41 -20.20 2.72
C TYR A 58 0.41 -18.74 2.30
N PRO A 59 0.84 -18.38 1.08
CA PRO A 59 0.63 -17.05 0.52
C PRO A 59 -0.87 -16.70 0.52
N GLY A 60 -1.28 -15.82 1.43
CA GLY A 60 -2.68 -15.43 1.58
C GLY A 60 -3.02 -14.08 0.91
N ALA A 61 -2.03 -13.43 0.32
CA ALA A 61 -2.24 -12.17 -0.39
C ALA A 61 -2.70 -12.43 -1.84
N MET A 62 -3.40 -11.44 -2.41
CA MET A 62 -3.90 -11.51 -3.78
C MET A 62 -2.80 -11.18 -4.80
N PRO A 63 -2.95 -11.57 -6.09
CA PRO A 63 -1.88 -11.46 -7.10
C PRO A 63 -1.27 -10.07 -7.25
N PHE A 64 -2.08 -9.02 -7.23
CA PHE A 64 -1.57 -7.64 -7.39
C PHE A 64 -0.63 -7.20 -6.26
N TYR A 65 -0.80 -7.74 -5.06
CA TYR A 65 0.13 -7.52 -3.96
C TYR A 65 1.56 -7.98 -4.32
N PHE A 66 1.69 -9.16 -4.89
CA PHE A 66 2.99 -9.69 -5.29
C PHE A 66 3.60 -8.90 -6.44
N LEU A 67 2.78 -8.45 -7.41
CA LEU A 67 3.24 -7.54 -8.48
C LEU A 67 3.76 -6.21 -7.92
N LEU A 68 3.08 -5.63 -6.93
CA LEU A 68 3.55 -4.41 -6.26
C LEU A 68 4.91 -4.61 -5.56
N CYS A 69 5.14 -5.81 -5.02
CA CYS A 69 6.38 -6.15 -4.31
C CYS A 69 7.50 -6.62 -5.25
N TYR A 70 7.21 -6.95 -6.51
CA TYR A 70 8.17 -7.51 -7.46
C TYR A 70 9.47 -6.70 -7.64
N PRO A 71 9.43 -5.36 -7.82
CA PRO A 71 10.66 -4.58 -7.94
C PRO A 71 11.60 -4.74 -6.72
N PHE A 72 11.02 -4.87 -5.52
CA PHE A 72 11.75 -5.02 -4.26
C PHE A 72 12.29 -6.44 -4.07
N TYR A 73 11.57 -7.45 -4.57
CA TYR A 73 12.07 -8.81 -4.68
C TYR A 73 13.30 -8.86 -5.60
N CYS A 74 13.28 -8.19 -6.77
CA CYS A 74 14.42 -8.17 -7.69
C CYS A 74 15.69 -7.58 -7.07
N ILE A 75 15.58 -6.57 -6.21
CA ILE A 75 16.72 -5.98 -5.50
C ILE A 75 17.02 -6.69 -4.16
N ARG A 76 16.28 -7.76 -3.84
CA ARG A 76 16.41 -8.57 -2.63
C ARG A 76 16.22 -7.81 -1.31
N GLU A 77 15.59 -6.63 -1.34
CA GLU A 77 15.31 -5.83 -0.14
C GLU A 77 13.89 -5.25 -0.15
N ILE A 78 12.96 -5.98 0.47
CA ILE A 78 11.54 -5.64 0.53
C ILE A 78 11.26 -4.46 1.48
N GLY A 79 12.15 -4.20 2.44
CA GLY A 79 12.01 -3.10 3.39
C GLY A 79 11.91 -1.71 2.74
N PHE A 80 12.43 -1.54 1.53
CA PHE A 80 12.28 -0.28 0.78
C PHE A 80 10.82 0.09 0.50
N ILE A 81 9.92 -0.88 0.42
CA ILE A 81 8.49 -0.58 0.21
C ILE A 81 7.91 0.21 1.39
N THR A 82 8.37 -0.10 2.62
CA THR A 82 7.97 0.63 3.82
C THR A 82 8.57 2.03 3.85
N VAL A 83 9.82 2.17 3.46
CA VAL A 83 10.48 3.49 3.35
C VAL A 83 9.78 4.38 2.31
N ILE A 84 9.39 3.81 1.17
CA ILE A 84 8.60 4.52 0.14
C ILE A 84 7.24 4.96 0.69
N SER A 85 6.61 4.15 1.54
CA SER A 85 5.35 4.52 2.20
C SER A 85 5.50 5.79 3.04
N ILE A 86 6.58 5.90 3.78
CA ILE A 86 6.90 7.08 4.59
C ILE A 86 7.15 8.30 3.68
N ALA A 87 7.86 8.11 2.56
CA ALA A 87 8.09 9.17 1.58
C ALA A 87 6.77 9.67 0.95
N LEU A 88 5.85 8.77 0.62
CA LEU A 88 4.52 9.11 0.08
C LEU A 88 3.70 9.92 1.10
N LEU A 89 3.67 9.51 2.36
CA LEU A 89 3.00 10.26 3.43
C LEU A 89 3.66 11.61 3.67
N ALA A 90 4.99 11.67 3.71
CA ALA A 90 5.74 12.92 3.84
C ALA A 90 5.37 13.90 2.72
N PHE A 91 5.30 13.42 1.48
CA PHE A 91 4.89 14.22 0.34
C PHE A 91 3.44 14.72 0.45
N HIS A 92 2.53 13.87 0.90
CA HIS A 92 1.14 14.24 1.14
C HIS A 92 1.02 15.35 2.20
N PHE A 93 1.62 15.16 3.38
CA PHE A 93 1.54 16.13 4.47
C PHE A 93 2.28 17.45 4.16
N LYS A 94 3.38 17.39 3.40
CA LYS A 94 4.08 18.57 2.90
C LYS A 94 3.19 19.49 2.06
N ARG A 95 2.20 18.91 1.34
CA ARG A 95 1.22 19.67 0.54
C ARG A 95 0.09 20.25 1.37
N LYS A 96 -0.23 19.67 2.53
CA LYS A 96 -1.32 20.11 3.40
C LYS A 96 -0.93 21.39 4.17
N SER A 97 0.00 21.28 5.11
CA SER A 97 0.48 22.42 5.91
C SER A 97 1.87 22.16 6.49
N VAL A 98 2.55 23.22 6.92
CA VAL A 98 3.86 23.09 7.60
C VAL A 98 3.70 22.38 8.94
N GLN A 99 2.63 22.65 9.67
CA GLN A 99 2.35 22.03 10.96
C GLN A 99 2.12 20.53 10.83
N SER A 100 1.24 20.10 9.92
CA SER A 100 0.97 18.68 9.64
C SER A 100 2.24 17.94 9.21
N TYR A 101 3.08 18.60 8.41
CA TYR A 101 4.34 18.03 7.94
C TYR A 101 5.37 17.87 9.07
N SER A 102 5.47 18.85 9.97
CA SER A 102 6.35 18.78 11.14
C SER A 102 5.87 17.72 12.14
N LEU A 103 4.56 17.66 12.39
CA LEU A 103 3.97 16.64 13.24
C LEU A 103 4.21 15.22 12.69
N PHE A 104 3.99 15.04 11.39
CA PHE A 104 4.29 13.76 10.72
C PHE A 104 5.76 13.38 10.91
N PHE A 105 6.69 14.31 10.74
CA PHE A 105 8.13 14.05 10.94
C PHE A 105 8.42 13.59 12.37
N ILE A 106 7.92 14.33 13.38
CA ILE A 106 8.13 14.00 14.79
C ILE A 106 7.57 12.60 15.08
N LEU A 107 6.33 12.31 14.64
CA LEU A 107 5.70 11.02 14.83
C LEU A 107 6.47 9.89 14.12
N SER A 108 7.03 10.16 12.94
CA SER A 108 7.81 9.14 12.21
C SER A 108 9.09 8.75 12.93
N ILE A 109 9.82 9.69 13.51
CA ILE A 109 11.07 9.40 14.22
C ILE A 109 10.86 8.89 15.66
N SER A 110 9.71 9.17 16.27
CA SER A 110 9.40 8.72 17.64
C SER A 110 8.62 7.38 17.69
N SER A 111 8.09 6.91 16.56
CA SER A 111 7.24 5.73 16.52
C SER A 111 8.04 4.43 16.42
N LEU A 112 8.06 3.65 17.48
CA LEU A 112 8.62 2.29 17.48
C LEU A 112 7.93 1.39 16.44
N CYS A 113 6.64 1.60 16.18
CA CYS A 113 5.91 0.83 15.16
C CYS A 113 6.48 1.06 13.76
N ILE A 114 6.90 2.28 13.43
CA ILE A 114 7.51 2.57 12.12
C ILE A 114 8.85 1.85 11.97
N TYR A 115 9.69 1.87 13.01
CA TYR A 115 10.96 1.11 12.99
C TYR A 115 10.72 -0.39 12.88
N TRP A 116 9.73 -0.91 13.64
CA TRP A 116 9.34 -2.32 13.51
C TRP A 116 8.91 -2.67 12.09
N GLU A 117 8.04 -1.87 11.46
CA GLU A 117 7.58 -2.09 10.08
C GLU A 117 8.75 -2.06 9.07
N ILE A 118 9.72 -1.17 9.25
CA ILE A 118 10.91 -1.08 8.39
C ILE A 118 11.79 -2.33 8.56
N PHE A 119 12.18 -2.66 9.79
CA PHE A 119 13.16 -3.72 10.04
C PHE A 119 12.60 -5.12 9.91
N SER A 120 11.31 -5.33 10.15
CA SER A 120 10.62 -6.58 9.85
C SER A 120 10.25 -6.75 8.37
N ARG A 121 10.63 -5.81 7.50
CA ARG A 121 10.28 -5.78 6.07
C ARG A 121 8.78 -5.93 5.85
N SER A 122 8.01 -5.31 6.72
CA SER A 122 6.55 -5.38 6.66
C SER A 122 5.99 -4.53 5.51
N THR A 123 4.92 -5.02 4.90
CA THR A 123 4.21 -4.33 3.82
C THR A 123 2.87 -3.76 4.26
N ILE A 124 2.55 -3.83 5.57
CA ILE A 124 1.26 -3.30 6.06
C ILE A 124 1.17 -1.80 5.84
N LEU A 125 2.27 -1.09 6.11
CA LEU A 125 2.28 0.37 6.00
C LEU A 125 1.97 0.83 4.57
N ILE A 126 2.58 0.21 3.54
CA ILE A 126 2.28 0.61 2.14
C ILE A 126 0.83 0.36 1.78
N ASN A 127 0.27 -0.77 2.22
CA ASN A 127 -1.12 -1.10 1.95
C ASN A 127 -2.06 -0.06 2.58
N ALA A 128 -1.83 0.30 3.84
CA ALA A 128 -2.60 1.33 4.55
C ALA A 128 -2.44 2.71 3.89
N VAL A 129 -1.22 3.08 3.50
CA VAL A 129 -0.92 4.37 2.88
C VAL A 129 -1.59 4.50 1.51
N LEU A 130 -1.42 3.51 0.63
CA LEU A 130 -2.02 3.54 -0.70
C LEU A 130 -3.55 3.63 -0.61
N PHE A 131 -4.15 2.84 0.28
CA PHE A 131 -5.59 2.85 0.46
C PHE A 131 -6.09 4.17 1.06
N THR A 132 -5.40 4.72 2.06
CA THR A 132 -5.76 6.02 2.65
C THR A 132 -5.66 7.15 1.61
N LEU A 133 -4.57 7.20 0.84
CA LEU A 133 -4.41 8.20 -0.23
C LEU A 133 -5.49 8.04 -1.31
N PHE A 134 -5.90 6.80 -1.60
CA PHE A 134 -6.98 6.52 -2.51
C PHE A 134 -8.33 7.02 -1.98
N LEU A 135 -8.68 6.76 -0.71
CA LEU A 135 -9.89 7.30 -0.10
C LEU A 135 -9.92 8.83 -0.11
N LEU A 136 -8.80 9.49 0.22
CA LEU A 136 -8.68 10.94 0.14
C LEU A 136 -8.84 11.47 -1.31
N TYR A 137 -8.43 10.70 -2.29
CA TYR A 137 -8.70 11.02 -3.69
C TYR A 137 -10.19 10.90 -4.02
N LEU A 138 -10.86 9.86 -3.51
CA LEU A 138 -12.29 9.62 -3.70
C LEU A 138 -13.20 10.67 -3.02
N GLU A 139 -12.71 11.50 -2.09
CA GLU A 139 -13.46 12.64 -1.54
C GLU A 139 -14.03 13.56 -2.65
N ARG A 140 -13.34 13.65 -3.77
CA ARG A 140 -13.74 14.46 -4.94
C ARG A 140 -14.60 13.70 -5.95
N PHE A 141 -15.07 12.51 -5.64
CA PHE A 141 -15.77 11.61 -6.57
C PHE A 141 -16.96 12.26 -7.29
N ARG A 142 -17.70 13.10 -6.60
CA ARG A 142 -18.87 13.81 -7.17
C ARG A 142 -18.49 14.64 -8.40
N THR A 143 -17.32 15.25 -8.41
CA THR A 143 -16.82 16.14 -9.47
C THR A 143 -16.04 15.41 -10.55
N PHE A 144 -15.86 14.09 -10.44
CA PHE A 144 -15.08 13.33 -11.41
C PHE A 144 -15.69 13.38 -12.80
N SER A 145 -14.84 13.64 -13.79
CA SER A 145 -15.11 13.34 -15.19
C SER A 145 -15.18 11.83 -15.41
N THR A 146 -15.78 11.39 -16.52
CA THR A 146 -15.87 9.96 -16.88
C THR A 146 -14.50 9.27 -16.87
N ARG A 147 -13.47 9.95 -17.39
CA ARG A 147 -12.09 9.43 -17.39
C ARG A 147 -11.55 9.24 -15.97
N GLN A 148 -11.73 10.21 -15.10
CA GLN A 148 -11.30 10.11 -13.69
C GLN A 148 -12.06 9.02 -12.95
N LEU A 149 -13.35 8.85 -13.23
CA LEU A 149 -14.18 7.80 -12.67
C LEU A 149 -13.65 6.41 -13.07
N ILE A 150 -13.36 6.19 -14.35
CA ILE A 150 -12.82 4.91 -14.84
C ILE A 150 -11.46 4.63 -14.19
N TRP A 151 -10.53 5.57 -14.20
CA TRP A 151 -9.22 5.39 -13.60
C TRP A 151 -9.28 5.14 -12.09
N SER A 152 -10.16 5.85 -11.38
CA SER A 152 -10.36 5.60 -9.93
C SER A 152 -10.93 4.21 -9.67
N ALA A 153 -11.83 3.71 -10.52
CA ALA A 153 -12.37 2.37 -10.41
C ALA A 153 -11.29 1.29 -10.67
N VAL A 154 -10.48 1.48 -11.71
CA VAL A 154 -9.35 0.59 -12.01
C VAL A 154 -8.37 0.54 -10.82
N ILE A 155 -7.93 1.70 -10.33
CA ILE A 155 -7.02 1.78 -9.18
C ILE A 155 -7.66 1.12 -7.95
N GLY A 156 -8.95 1.38 -7.70
CA GLY A 156 -9.69 0.77 -6.59
C GLY A 156 -9.71 -0.75 -6.66
N GLY A 157 -9.99 -1.33 -7.84
CA GLY A 157 -9.99 -2.78 -8.08
C GLY A 157 -8.60 -3.39 -7.84
N LEU A 158 -7.54 -2.74 -8.32
CA LEU A 158 -6.16 -3.17 -8.06
C LEU A 158 -5.80 -3.11 -6.56
N LEU A 159 -6.16 -2.03 -5.86
CA LEU A 159 -5.92 -1.91 -4.42
C LEU A 159 -6.71 -2.95 -3.62
N PHE A 160 -7.93 -3.27 -4.05
CA PHE A 160 -8.71 -4.36 -3.45
C PHE A 160 -8.03 -5.72 -3.65
N SER A 161 -7.38 -5.92 -4.79
CA SER A 161 -6.56 -7.11 -5.06
C SER A 161 -5.25 -7.16 -4.25
N ILE A 162 -4.95 -6.17 -3.41
CA ILE A 162 -3.87 -6.28 -2.41
C ILE A 162 -4.41 -6.99 -1.15
N ARG A 163 -5.54 -6.53 -0.65
CA ARG A 163 -6.17 -7.02 0.58
C ARG A 163 -7.70 -6.86 0.51
N ASN A 164 -8.42 -7.95 0.61
CA ASN A 164 -9.88 -7.97 0.58
C ASN A 164 -10.55 -7.19 1.74
N VAL A 165 -9.85 -6.98 2.86
CA VAL A 165 -10.37 -6.18 3.98
C VAL A 165 -10.73 -4.75 3.58
N PHE A 166 -10.15 -4.22 2.51
CA PHE A 166 -10.46 -2.89 1.99
C PHE A 166 -11.87 -2.76 1.40
N VAL A 167 -12.60 -3.87 1.21
CA VAL A 167 -13.99 -3.82 0.77
C VAL A 167 -14.89 -3.08 1.76
N LEU A 168 -14.68 -3.25 3.07
CA LEU A 168 -15.53 -2.64 4.09
C LEU A 168 -15.56 -1.09 4.03
N PRO A 169 -14.41 -0.39 4.06
CA PRO A 169 -14.40 1.05 3.87
C PRO A 169 -14.97 1.51 2.52
N LEU A 170 -14.80 0.73 1.45
CA LEU A 170 -15.37 1.08 0.14
C LEU A 170 -16.89 0.92 0.10
N ILE A 171 -17.46 -0.07 0.78
CA ILE A 171 -18.93 -0.18 0.94
C ILE A 171 -19.46 1.04 1.71
N VAL A 172 -18.86 1.38 2.85
CA VAL A 172 -19.25 2.54 3.65
C VAL A 172 -19.15 3.82 2.82
N TRP A 173 -18.06 4.00 2.07
CA TRP A 173 -17.90 5.12 1.16
C TRP A 173 -19.00 5.15 0.06
N GLY A 174 -19.29 4.00 -0.55
CA GLY A 174 -20.34 3.90 -1.57
C GLY A 174 -21.73 4.26 -1.04
N LEU A 175 -22.08 3.79 0.17
CA LEU A 175 -23.31 4.16 0.85
C LEU A 175 -23.36 5.67 1.17
N TYR A 176 -22.25 6.23 1.65
CA TYR A 176 -22.12 7.68 1.87
C TYR A 176 -22.38 8.48 0.59
N GLN A 177 -21.80 8.06 -0.54
CA GLN A 177 -22.00 8.70 -1.84
C GLN A 177 -23.48 8.64 -2.29
N LEU A 178 -24.17 7.54 -2.04
CA LEU A 178 -25.58 7.38 -2.40
C LEU A 178 -26.50 8.22 -1.52
N PHE A 179 -26.35 8.13 -0.22
CA PHE A 179 -27.33 8.67 0.72
C PHE A 179 -27.04 10.12 1.12
N GLN A 180 -25.79 10.48 1.34
CA GLN A 180 -25.40 11.82 1.81
C GLN A 180 -25.08 12.76 0.65
N GLU A 181 -24.21 12.33 -0.27
CA GLU A 181 -23.80 13.14 -1.41
C GLU A 181 -24.81 13.13 -2.57
N LYS A 182 -25.83 12.27 -2.50
CA LYS A 182 -26.85 12.10 -3.54
C LYS A 182 -26.24 11.95 -4.93
N THR A 183 -25.13 11.26 -5.02
CA THR A 183 -24.47 10.95 -6.29
C THR A 183 -25.38 10.06 -7.14
N SER A 184 -25.43 10.31 -8.46
CA SER A 184 -26.26 9.52 -9.37
C SER A 184 -25.95 8.02 -9.25
N PRO A 185 -26.97 7.16 -9.02
CA PRO A 185 -26.77 5.70 -8.94
C PRO A 185 -26.08 5.13 -10.17
N LYS A 186 -26.34 5.68 -11.37
CA LYS A 186 -25.70 5.26 -12.62
C LYS A 186 -24.17 5.45 -12.56
N LYS A 187 -23.70 6.55 -11.97
CA LYS A 187 -22.28 6.85 -11.82
C LYS A 187 -21.59 5.87 -10.87
N ILE A 188 -22.25 5.54 -9.75
CA ILE A 188 -21.75 4.58 -8.77
C ILE A 188 -21.76 3.17 -9.34
N PHE A 189 -22.81 2.79 -10.06
CA PHE A 189 -22.90 1.50 -10.72
C PHE A 189 -21.78 1.31 -11.76
N LEU A 190 -21.56 2.32 -12.62
CA LEU A 190 -20.47 2.28 -13.61
C LEU A 190 -19.11 2.13 -12.92
N TRP A 191 -18.87 2.89 -11.83
CA TRP A 191 -17.65 2.78 -11.05
C TRP A 191 -17.49 1.38 -10.46
N GLY A 192 -18.52 0.84 -9.83
CA GLY A 192 -18.52 -0.50 -9.24
C GLY A 192 -18.28 -1.59 -10.28
N PHE A 193 -18.89 -1.48 -11.47
CA PHE A 193 -18.70 -2.43 -12.56
C PHE A 193 -17.24 -2.46 -13.04
N VAL A 194 -16.64 -1.28 -13.32
CA VAL A 194 -15.24 -1.17 -13.74
C VAL A 194 -14.30 -1.63 -12.63
N PHE A 195 -14.61 -1.33 -11.36
CA PHE A 195 -13.87 -1.81 -10.20
C PHE A 195 -13.83 -3.34 -10.14
N LEU A 196 -14.98 -4.01 -10.26
CA LEU A 196 -15.07 -5.47 -10.23
C LEU A 196 -14.36 -6.10 -11.43
N LEU A 197 -14.47 -5.50 -12.61
CA LEU A 197 -13.77 -5.96 -13.81
C LEU A 197 -12.24 -5.85 -13.63
N SER A 198 -11.77 -4.73 -13.10
CA SER A 198 -10.34 -4.52 -12.82
C SER A 198 -9.82 -5.52 -11.78
N PHE A 199 -10.60 -5.79 -10.73
CA PHE A 199 -10.27 -6.81 -9.74
C PHE A 199 -10.19 -8.20 -10.38
N ALA A 200 -11.19 -8.57 -11.19
CA ALA A 200 -11.26 -9.89 -11.83
C ALA A 200 -10.08 -10.16 -12.78
N ILE A 201 -9.55 -9.14 -13.45
CA ILE A 201 -8.38 -9.28 -14.35
C ILE A 201 -7.11 -9.64 -13.58
N THR A 202 -7.05 -9.41 -12.27
CA THR A 202 -5.87 -9.76 -11.44
C THR A 202 -5.83 -11.24 -11.04
N PHE A 203 -6.86 -11.99 -11.35
CA PHE A 203 -6.96 -13.45 -11.14
C PHE A 203 -6.81 -14.23 -12.44
#